data_b6f0076fa139593c889ae7d3ea3ebfe8
#
_entry.id   b6f0076fa139593c889ae7d3ea3ebfe8
#
_cell.length_a   1.000
_cell.length_b   1.000
_cell.length_c   1.000
_cell.angle_alpha   90.00
_cell.angle_beta   90.00
_cell.angle_gamma   90.00
#
_symmetry.space_group_name_H-M   'P 1'
#
loop_
_entity.id
_entity.type
_entity.pdbx_description
1 polymer ?
#
loop_
_entity_poly.entity_id
_entity_poly.type
_entity_poly.pdbx_seq_one_letter_code
_entity_poly.pdbx_strand_id
1 'polypeptide(L)'
;GASQIQISYLNYKTQTLDVDTKVPRQKFGMIKMESDAIAMDDVVITQSLAVQRRTPVAVSTVEASEIEFKLGGQEFPEVLKSTPGVYVTKDGGGYGDSKINMRGFKSANVAVMVNGVPVNDMEWGGVYWSNWAGLSDVTRSMQTQRGMGASKISSPSVGGTINIVTNTIDAKRGGTVSYGVGNDGANTLSLSLSTGLTKNGWAMSVLFSKRWGDGYIQGTGYEGYNWFVNVSKRINDDHQLSLTAFGAPQKHNQRKPLYAGLSIEGWNEVAKWTGEKNKYRYNAIYGFDNNGKERSSMVNEYHKPQISLNHQWQIDYKSSLSTALYVSIGRGSGYSGQGRTSADRAMWNGSSNGQLLYNFRKTDGTFDYGAIQDMNAASADGSRMVMSKSLNNHMWYGLLSTYTNELLPGLELSAGVDVRYYVGEHTNEIIDLYDGAYFIDDADRKNVKPENNAAAADPNWKYEKLSVGDIVYRDYDGH
;
A
#
# COMPACT_ATOMS: atom_id res chain seq x y z
N GLY A 1 47.42 17.37 33.98
CA GLY A 1 46.03 17.89 34.16
C GLY A 1 45.33 17.94 32.80
N ALA A 2 44.02 17.92 32.74
CA ALA A 2 43.29 18.07 31.50
C ALA A 2 43.52 19.48 30.93
N SER A 3 43.86 19.59 29.66
CA SER A 3 44.08 20.86 28.97
C SER A 3 42.83 21.36 28.23
N GLN A 4 41.78 20.58 28.22
CA GLN A 4 40.55 20.88 27.49
C GLN A 4 39.32 20.39 28.29
N ILE A 5 38.24 21.14 28.22
CA ILE A 5 36.90 20.76 28.68
C ILE A 5 35.97 20.68 27.48
N GLN A 6 35.28 19.57 27.30
CA GLN A 6 34.20 19.42 26.35
C GLN A 6 32.86 19.73 27.00
N ILE A 7 32.09 20.61 26.36
CA ILE A 7 30.72 20.96 26.75
C ILE A 7 29.82 20.42 25.66
N SER A 8 29.01 19.44 26.00
CA SER A 8 27.98 18.90 25.13
C SER A 8 26.61 19.13 25.74
N TYR A 9 25.67 19.52 24.91
CA TYR A 9 24.27 19.63 25.26
C TYR A 9 23.44 19.04 24.10
N LEU A 10 22.32 18.44 24.44
CA LEU A 10 21.46 17.79 23.43
C LEU A 10 21.04 18.85 22.39
N ASN A 11 21.19 18.53 21.10
CA ASN A 11 20.87 19.40 19.95
C ASN A 11 21.80 20.61 19.77
N TYR A 12 22.97 20.62 20.41
CA TYR A 12 23.99 21.65 20.20
C TYR A 12 25.32 21.03 19.81
N LYS A 13 26.06 21.75 18.98
CA LYS A 13 27.44 21.35 18.63
C LYS A 13 28.30 21.31 19.88
N THR A 14 28.97 20.19 20.08
CA THR A 14 29.95 20.07 21.17
C THR A 14 31.01 21.13 21.01
N GLN A 15 31.23 21.94 22.07
CA GLN A 15 32.30 22.91 22.10
C GLN A 15 33.45 22.39 22.98
N THR A 16 34.67 22.61 22.52
CA THR A 16 35.85 22.29 23.25
C THR A 16 36.54 23.60 23.66
N LEU A 17 36.75 23.76 24.97
CA LEU A 17 37.41 24.94 25.54
C LEU A 17 38.75 24.56 26.10
N ASP A 18 39.75 25.36 25.80
CA ASP A 18 41.08 25.16 26.33
C ASP A 18 41.15 25.63 27.81
N VAL A 19 41.77 24.83 28.61
CA VAL A 19 42.00 25.10 30.04
C VAL A 19 43.45 25.47 30.28
N ASP A 20 43.66 26.65 30.83
CA ASP A 20 45.00 27.00 31.32
C ASP A 20 45.29 26.31 32.66
N THR A 21 46.07 25.25 32.60
CA THR A 21 46.39 24.43 33.80
C THR A 21 47.26 25.15 34.83
N LYS A 22 47.77 26.37 34.51
CA LYS A 22 48.55 27.21 35.42
C LYS A 22 47.69 28.11 36.28
N VAL A 23 46.37 28.26 35.95
CA VAL A 23 45.45 29.14 36.67
C VAL A 23 44.57 28.29 37.61
N PRO A 24 44.62 28.50 38.93
CA PRO A 24 43.88 27.69 39.91
C PRO A 24 42.32 27.78 39.77
N ARG A 25 41.82 28.85 39.18
CA ARG A 25 40.39 29.05 38.89
C ARG A 25 40.20 29.80 37.58
N GLN A 26 39.62 29.17 36.58
CA GLN A 26 39.32 29.78 35.30
C GLN A 26 37.78 29.96 35.17
N LYS A 27 37.34 31.17 34.79
CA LYS A 27 35.94 31.49 34.52
C LYS A 27 35.74 31.59 32.99
N PHE A 28 34.85 30.78 32.42
CA PHE A 28 34.58 30.77 31.01
C PHE A 28 33.45 31.72 30.56
N GLY A 29 32.82 32.42 31.53
CA GLY A 29 31.73 33.34 31.22
C GLY A 29 30.48 32.62 30.66
N MET A 30 29.69 33.35 29.85
CA MET A 30 28.52 32.79 29.17
C MET A 30 28.98 32.09 27.88
N ILE A 31 28.79 30.79 27.82
CA ILE A 31 29.12 29.97 26.65
C ILE A 31 27.87 29.85 25.81
N LYS A 32 27.84 30.50 24.64
CA LYS A 32 26.76 30.32 23.65
C LYS A 32 27.07 29.10 22.81
N MET A 33 26.24 28.08 22.91
CA MET A 33 26.34 26.90 22.08
C MET A 33 25.61 27.14 20.74
N GLU A 34 26.21 26.73 19.65
CA GLU A 34 25.55 26.72 18.34
C GLU A 34 24.64 25.49 18.25
N SER A 35 23.39 25.74 17.82
CA SER A 35 22.48 24.62 17.54
C SER A 35 23.12 23.69 16.49
N ASP A 36 23.14 22.39 16.78
CA ASP A 36 23.57 21.40 15.82
C ASP A 36 22.40 21.09 14.90
N ALA A 37 22.38 21.74 13.74
CA ALA A 37 21.33 21.55 12.74
C ALA A 37 21.24 20.09 12.20
N ILE A 38 22.19 19.23 12.57
CA ILE A 38 22.19 17.80 12.23
C ILE A 38 21.42 16.98 13.28
N ALA A 39 21.23 17.50 14.49
CA ALA A 39 20.57 16.81 15.58
C ALA A 39 19.03 16.91 15.54
N MET A 40 18.42 16.86 14.36
CA MET A 40 16.98 16.61 14.25
C MET A 40 16.61 15.12 14.29
N ASP A 41 17.36 14.31 14.99
CA ASP A 41 16.89 12.98 15.39
C ASP A 41 15.61 13.07 16.25
N ASP A 42 15.39 14.19 16.94
CA ASP A 42 14.22 14.38 17.80
C ASP A 42 12.91 14.60 17.04
N VAL A 43 12.94 15.22 15.84
CA VAL A 43 11.72 15.36 15.01
C VAL A 43 11.30 14.02 14.42
N VAL A 44 12.23 13.14 14.19
CA VAL A 44 11.96 11.75 13.78
C VAL A 44 11.37 10.93 14.92
N ILE A 45 11.74 11.24 16.17
CA ILE A 45 11.22 10.56 17.35
C ILE A 45 9.71 10.77 17.52
N THR A 46 9.17 11.93 17.13
CA THR A 46 7.71 12.16 17.22
C THR A 46 6.91 11.38 16.18
N GLN A 47 7.50 11.04 15.03
CA GLN A 47 6.90 10.17 14.03
C GLN A 47 7.26 8.68 14.25
N SER A 48 8.12 8.40 15.20
CA SER A 48 8.59 7.06 15.53
C SER A 48 7.62 6.37 16.49
N LEU A 49 7.33 5.09 16.25
CA LEU A 49 6.49 4.25 17.13
C LEU A 49 7.10 4.13 18.53
N ALA A 50 8.40 3.99 18.60
CA ALA A 50 9.13 3.78 19.84
C ALA A 50 10.63 4.01 19.64
N VAL A 51 11.31 4.39 20.69
CA VAL A 51 12.77 4.48 20.72
C VAL A 51 13.33 3.13 21.15
N GLN A 52 14.16 2.52 20.32
CA GLN A 52 14.77 1.23 20.59
C GLN A 52 15.53 1.26 21.92
N ARG A 53 15.29 0.25 22.78
CA ARG A 53 15.85 0.11 24.14
C ARG A 53 15.38 1.13 25.19
N ARG A 54 14.57 2.13 24.84
CA ARG A 54 13.94 3.05 25.81
C ARG A 54 12.48 2.72 26.05
N THR A 55 11.73 2.39 24.99
CA THR A 55 10.32 2.00 25.09
C THR A 55 10.24 0.50 25.38
N PRO A 56 9.49 0.03 26.39
CA PRO A 56 9.41 -1.38 26.76
C PRO A 56 8.51 -2.19 25.81
N VAL A 57 8.76 -2.10 24.51
CA VAL A 57 8.04 -2.81 23.46
C VAL A 57 9.02 -3.45 22.47
N ALA A 58 8.60 -4.54 21.83
CA ALA A 58 9.41 -5.23 20.85
C ALA A 58 9.38 -4.49 19.50
N VAL A 59 10.32 -3.57 19.29
CA VAL A 59 10.48 -2.78 18.06
C VAL A 59 11.68 -3.25 17.27
N SER A 60 11.52 -3.28 15.95
CA SER A 60 12.60 -3.46 14.99
C SER A 60 12.54 -2.33 13.96
N THR A 61 13.69 -1.77 13.60
CA THR A 61 13.79 -0.72 12.59
C THR A 61 14.63 -1.26 11.44
N VAL A 62 14.15 -1.05 10.21
CA VAL A 62 14.88 -1.31 8.96
C VAL A 62 15.20 0.06 8.36
N GLU A 63 16.47 0.38 8.23
CA GLU A 63 16.95 1.66 7.72
C GLU A 63 16.97 1.71 6.19
N ALA A 64 17.03 2.91 5.60
CA ALA A 64 17.01 3.11 4.14
C ALA A 64 18.08 2.28 3.40
N SER A 65 19.30 2.21 3.91
CA SER A 65 20.38 1.42 3.32
C SER A 65 20.11 -0.08 3.33
N GLU A 66 19.43 -0.57 4.37
CA GLU A 66 19.03 -1.96 4.49
C GLU A 66 17.84 -2.26 3.55
N ILE A 67 16.89 -1.29 3.41
CA ILE A 67 15.79 -1.39 2.45
C ILE A 67 16.35 -1.49 1.04
N GLU A 68 17.24 -0.59 0.64
CA GLU A 68 17.88 -0.57 -0.67
C GLU A 68 18.61 -1.89 -0.97
N PHE A 69 19.39 -2.38 0.00
CA PHE A 69 20.13 -3.62 -0.15
C PHE A 69 19.22 -4.86 -0.28
N LYS A 70 18.15 -4.93 0.52
CA LYS A 70 17.27 -6.11 0.57
C LYS A 70 16.21 -6.11 -0.52
N LEU A 71 15.76 -4.93 -0.96
CA LEU A 71 14.61 -4.82 -1.84
C LEU A 71 14.85 -5.52 -3.19
N GLY A 72 15.94 -5.20 -3.88
CA GLY A 72 16.22 -5.74 -5.22
C GLY A 72 14.97 -5.63 -6.13
N GLY A 73 14.56 -6.76 -6.69
CA GLY A 73 13.31 -6.88 -7.47
C GLY A 73 12.08 -7.32 -6.65
N GLN A 74 12.15 -7.25 -5.33
CA GLN A 74 11.08 -7.72 -4.45
C GLN A 74 10.02 -6.63 -4.21
N GLU A 75 8.87 -7.06 -3.70
CA GLU A 75 7.82 -6.15 -3.23
C GLU A 75 8.22 -5.50 -1.91
N PHE A 76 7.80 -4.25 -1.70
CA PHE A 76 8.21 -3.46 -0.53
C PHE A 76 8.02 -4.17 0.82
N PRO A 77 6.90 -4.89 1.10
CA PRO A 77 6.74 -5.62 2.36
C PRO A 77 7.75 -6.74 2.58
N GLU A 78 8.36 -7.26 1.51
CA GLU A 78 9.29 -8.39 1.60
C GLU A 78 10.60 -8.02 2.32
N VAL A 79 10.91 -6.74 2.42
CA VAL A 79 12.00 -6.21 3.26
C VAL A 79 11.86 -6.68 4.72
N LEU A 80 10.64 -6.88 5.18
CA LEU A 80 10.35 -7.32 6.55
C LEU A 80 10.47 -8.84 6.76
N LYS A 81 10.79 -9.64 5.75
CA LYS A 81 10.95 -11.11 5.89
C LYS A 81 11.99 -11.52 6.92
N SER A 82 13.00 -10.69 7.14
CA SER A 82 14.04 -10.92 8.16
C SER A 82 13.67 -10.38 9.55
N THR A 83 12.51 -9.71 9.69
CA THR A 83 12.06 -9.18 10.98
C THR A 83 11.43 -10.31 11.80
N PRO A 84 11.91 -10.58 13.03
CA PRO A 84 11.38 -11.66 13.84
C PRO A 84 9.87 -11.53 14.08
N GLY A 85 9.12 -12.62 13.88
CA GLY A 85 7.67 -12.65 14.08
C GLY A 85 6.84 -12.00 12.95
N VAL A 86 7.46 -11.60 11.85
CA VAL A 86 6.80 -11.12 10.63
C VAL A 86 6.92 -12.18 9.54
N TYR A 87 5.81 -12.49 8.91
CA TYR A 87 5.73 -13.41 7.78
C TYR A 87 5.09 -12.70 6.60
N VAL A 88 5.80 -12.67 5.47
CA VAL A 88 5.35 -12.00 4.24
C VAL A 88 5.17 -13.03 3.14
N THR A 89 4.02 -13.02 2.50
CA THR A 89 3.68 -13.89 1.36
C THR A 89 3.33 -13.05 0.14
N LYS A 90 3.57 -13.62 -1.04
CA LYS A 90 3.02 -13.13 -2.31
C LYS A 90 1.72 -13.84 -2.62
N ASP A 91 0.78 -13.12 -3.22
CA ASP A 91 -0.51 -13.63 -3.66
C ASP A 91 -0.74 -13.23 -5.13
N GLY A 92 -1.81 -13.71 -5.76
CA GLY A 92 -2.33 -13.22 -7.03
C GLY A 92 -1.44 -13.29 -8.29
N GLY A 93 -0.16 -13.54 -8.16
CA GLY A 93 0.81 -13.52 -9.27
C GLY A 93 2.09 -12.78 -8.95
N GLY A 94 2.08 -12.00 -7.88
CA GLY A 94 3.27 -11.44 -7.25
C GLY A 94 3.36 -9.93 -7.23
N TYR A 95 2.88 -9.18 -8.21
CA TYR A 95 2.97 -7.72 -8.17
C TYR A 95 1.92 -7.13 -7.25
N GLY A 96 2.38 -6.42 -6.20
CA GLY A 96 1.53 -5.64 -5.30
C GLY A 96 0.58 -6.42 -4.39
N ASP A 97 0.61 -7.74 -4.46
CA ASP A 97 -0.32 -8.60 -3.75
C ASP A 97 0.27 -9.22 -2.47
N SER A 98 1.35 -8.64 -1.97
CA SER A 98 1.98 -9.10 -0.74
C SER A 98 1.04 -8.96 0.45
N LYS A 99 1.07 -9.96 1.33
CA LYS A 99 0.35 -9.95 2.62
C LYS A 99 1.34 -10.10 3.76
N ILE A 100 1.09 -9.34 4.83
CA ILE A 100 1.89 -9.39 6.05
C ILE A 100 1.07 -10.06 7.14
N ASN A 101 1.65 -11.08 7.77
CA ASN A 101 1.16 -11.63 9.01
C ASN A 101 2.18 -11.32 10.11
N MET A 102 1.72 -10.86 11.26
CA MET A 102 2.59 -10.52 12.38
C MET A 102 2.15 -11.30 13.63
N ARG A 103 3.08 -12.10 14.18
CA ARG A 103 2.81 -12.96 15.35
C ARG A 103 1.58 -13.86 15.17
N GLY A 104 1.31 -14.34 13.94
CA GLY A 104 0.16 -15.15 13.59
C GLY A 104 -1.12 -14.35 13.26
N PHE A 105 -1.16 -13.05 13.51
CA PHE A 105 -2.29 -12.21 13.14
C PHE A 105 -2.24 -11.84 11.65
N LYS A 106 -3.40 -11.89 10.98
CA LYS A 106 -3.56 -11.53 9.56
C LYS A 106 -3.39 -10.03 9.35
N SER A 107 -3.11 -9.62 8.12
CA SER A 107 -2.87 -8.20 7.74
C SER A 107 -3.97 -7.23 8.17
N ALA A 108 -5.22 -7.64 8.26
CA ALA A 108 -6.31 -6.81 8.78
C ALA A 108 -6.16 -6.45 10.28
N ASN A 109 -5.32 -7.17 11.02
CA ASN A 109 -5.03 -6.93 12.42
C ASN A 109 -3.63 -6.33 12.64
N VAL A 110 -3.01 -5.80 11.58
CA VAL A 110 -1.71 -5.12 11.61
C VAL A 110 -1.92 -3.69 11.11
N ALA A 111 -1.72 -2.72 11.99
CA ALA A 111 -1.80 -1.31 11.59
C ALA A 111 -0.58 -0.93 10.73
N VAL A 112 -0.82 -0.25 9.63
CA VAL A 112 0.22 0.30 8.76
C VAL A 112 0.03 1.81 8.66
N MET A 113 1.12 2.54 8.81
CA MET A 113 1.11 4.01 8.76
C MET A 113 2.22 4.51 7.85
N VAL A 114 1.97 5.66 7.24
CA VAL A 114 2.98 6.44 6.51
C VAL A 114 3.08 7.81 7.19
N ASN A 115 4.26 8.12 7.74
CA ASN A 115 4.48 9.34 8.55
C ASN A 115 3.45 9.51 9.69
N GLY A 116 3.07 8.41 10.33
CA GLY A 116 2.08 8.40 11.41
C GLY A 116 0.62 8.45 10.96
N VAL A 117 0.33 8.61 9.67
CA VAL A 117 -1.03 8.59 9.12
C VAL A 117 -1.40 7.16 8.73
N PRO A 118 -2.50 6.60 9.26
CA PRO A 118 -2.95 5.25 8.92
C PRO A 118 -3.31 5.11 7.44
N VAL A 119 -2.99 3.95 6.86
CA VAL A 119 -3.26 3.62 5.45
C VAL A 119 -4.05 2.32 5.27
N ASN A 120 -4.43 1.67 6.36
CA ASN A 120 -5.30 0.50 6.32
C ASN A 120 -6.66 0.89 5.72
N ASP A 121 -7.18 0.02 4.89
CA ASP A 121 -8.54 0.16 4.35
C ASP A 121 -9.57 0.21 5.48
N MET A 122 -10.52 1.15 5.39
CA MET A 122 -11.46 1.42 6.47
C MET A 122 -12.55 0.35 6.61
N GLU A 123 -12.77 -0.45 5.57
CA GLU A 123 -13.83 -1.46 5.55
C GLU A 123 -13.32 -2.86 5.90
N TRP A 124 -12.24 -3.32 5.24
CA TRP A 124 -11.72 -4.66 5.50
C TRP A 124 -10.45 -4.68 6.37
N GLY A 125 -9.89 -3.53 6.69
CA GLY A 125 -8.81 -3.34 7.67
C GLY A 125 -7.39 -3.64 7.19
N GLY A 126 -7.20 -4.21 6.01
CA GLY A 126 -5.87 -4.55 5.51
C GLY A 126 -5.26 -3.49 4.60
N VAL A 127 -4.12 -3.80 4.00
CA VAL A 127 -3.40 -2.92 3.07
C VAL A 127 -3.16 -3.62 1.75
N TYR A 128 -3.53 -2.98 0.66
CA TYR A 128 -3.15 -3.37 -0.70
C TYR A 128 -1.81 -2.70 -1.04
N TRP A 129 -0.74 -3.45 -1.01
CA TRP A 129 0.62 -2.91 -1.18
C TRP A 129 0.90 -2.37 -2.58
N SER A 130 0.13 -2.79 -3.58
CA SER A 130 0.16 -2.19 -4.93
C SER A 130 -0.12 -0.69 -4.94
N ASN A 131 -0.94 -0.19 -3.99
CA ASN A 131 -1.23 1.24 -3.85
C ASN A 131 -0.05 2.05 -3.30
N TRP A 132 0.97 1.38 -2.78
CA TRP A 132 2.14 1.94 -2.11
C TRP A 132 3.46 1.47 -2.73
N ALA A 133 3.41 0.83 -3.89
CA ALA A 133 4.59 0.40 -4.61
C ALA A 133 5.49 1.60 -4.90
N GLY A 134 6.75 1.61 -4.65
CA GLY A 134 7.66 2.74 -4.86
C GLY A 134 7.86 3.66 -3.66
N LEU A 135 7.08 3.52 -2.58
CA LEU A 135 7.44 4.21 -1.32
C LEU A 135 8.83 3.81 -0.82
N SER A 136 9.29 2.61 -1.16
CA SER A 136 10.65 2.13 -0.84
C SER A 136 11.75 3.14 -1.19
N ASP A 137 11.62 3.79 -2.35
CA ASP A 137 12.65 4.68 -2.91
C ASP A 137 12.74 6.03 -2.16
N VAL A 138 11.75 6.35 -1.36
CA VAL A 138 11.69 7.56 -0.51
C VAL A 138 11.53 7.22 0.97
N THR A 139 11.59 5.95 1.34
CA THR A 139 11.51 5.53 2.72
C THR A 139 12.86 5.71 3.41
N ARG A 140 12.86 6.46 4.50
CA ARG A 140 14.01 6.62 5.38
C ARG A 140 14.16 5.44 6.33
N SER A 141 13.06 5.02 6.93
CA SER A 141 13.03 3.85 7.81
C SER A 141 11.65 3.20 7.85
N MET A 142 11.64 1.92 8.14
CA MET A 142 10.43 1.16 8.43
C MET A 142 10.53 0.59 9.83
N GLN A 143 9.65 1.05 10.71
CA GLN A 143 9.60 0.59 12.10
C GLN A 143 8.48 -0.41 12.28
N THR A 144 8.78 -1.50 12.95
CA THR A 144 7.84 -2.58 13.23
C THR A 144 7.74 -2.78 14.73
N GLN A 145 6.59 -2.49 15.30
CA GLN A 145 6.23 -2.81 16.67
C GLN A 145 5.39 -4.09 16.67
N ARG A 146 5.82 -5.09 17.43
CA ARG A 146 5.16 -6.40 17.49
C ARG A 146 4.25 -6.52 18.71
N GLY A 147 2.96 -6.74 18.47
CA GLY A 147 1.93 -6.82 19.49
C GLY A 147 1.46 -5.47 19.98
N MET A 148 0.52 -5.49 20.93
CA MET A 148 0.05 -4.29 21.61
C MET A 148 1.16 -3.74 22.51
N GLY A 149 1.36 -2.45 22.46
CA GLY A 149 2.30 -1.73 23.29
C GLY A 149 1.80 -0.32 23.55
N ALA A 150 2.48 0.43 24.42
CA ALA A 150 2.25 1.85 24.57
C ALA A 150 2.64 2.56 23.26
N SER A 151 1.72 2.58 22.30
CA SER A 151 1.91 3.27 21.04
C SER A 151 1.60 4.75 21.25
N LYS A 152 2.52 5.61 20.83
CA LYS A 152 2.27 7.06 20.73
C LYS A 152 1.27 7.40 19.62
N ILE A 153 0.79 6.40 18.87
CA ILE A 153 -0.05 6.55 17.68
C ILE A 153 -1.40 5.91 17.94
N SER A 154 -2.46 6.57 17.52
CA SER A 154 -3.86 6.34 17.89
C SER A 154 -4.52 5.07 17.35
N SER A 155 -3.84 4.24 16.57
CA SER A 155 -4.42 3.01 16.01
C SER A 155 -3.68 1.76 16.54
N PRO A 156 -3.93 1.34 17.79
CA PRO A 156 -3.37 0.10 18.30
C PRO A 156 -3.96 -1.08 17.54
N SER A 157 -3.10 -2.01 17.14
CA SER A 157 -3.52 -3.26 16.51
C SER A 157 -2.97 -4.45 17.30
N VAL A 158 -3.77 -5.49 17.45
CA VAL A 158 -3.39 -6.69 18.22
C VAL A 158 -2.19 -7.42 17.64
N GLY A 159 -2.03 -7.43 16.33
CA GLY A 159 -0.88 -8.03 15.63
C GLY A 159 0.38 -7.22 15.81
N GLY A 160 0.24 -5.91 15.78
CA GLY A 160 1.32 -4.93 15.85
C GLY A 160 1.14 -3.80 14.85
N THR A 161 2.17 -2.97 14.75
CA THR A 161 2.13 -1.76 13.93
C THR A 161 3.39 -1.65 13.07
N ILE A 162 3.22 -1.23 11.83
CA ILE A 162 4.29 -0.88 10.91
C ILE A 162 4.18 0.60 10.61
N ASN A 163 5.24 1.37 10.85
CA ASN A 163 5.30 2.78 10.47
C ASN A 163 6.41 2.99 9.44
N ILE A 164 6.03 3.53 8.30
CA ILE A 164 6.91 3.90 7.20
C ILE A 164 7.19 5.38 7.33
N VAL A 165 8.44 5.74 7.57
CA VAL A 165 8.89 7.12 7.64
C VAL A 165 9.54 7.49 6.32
N THR A 166 8.99 8.48 5.64
CA THR A 166 9.53 8.95 4.35
C THR A 166 10.55 10.07 4.54
N ASN A 167 11.34 10.31 3.51
CA ASN A 167 12.27 11.44 3.44
C ASN A 167 11.50 12.76 3.52
N THR A 168 11.89 13.62 4.45
CA THR A 168 11.32 14.95 4.65
C THR A 168 12.42 16.00 4.69
N ILE A 169 12.45 16.82 5.74
CA ILE A 169 13.40 17.93 5.88
C ILE A 169 14.86 17.47 6.03
N ASP A 170 15.08 16.23 6.44
CA ASP A 170 16.38 15.59 6.68
C ASP A 170 16.96 14.91 5.44
N ALA A 171 16.24 14.90 4.32
CA ALA A 171 16.74 14.34 3.07
C ALA A 171 18.01 15.08 2.62
N LYS A 172 19.05 14.32 2.26
CA LYS A 172 20.29 14.91 1.75
C LYS A 172 20.09 15.50 0.36
N ARG A 173 20.77 16.61 0.08
CA ARG A 173 20.78 17.21 -1.26
C ARG A 173 21.40 16.23 -2.26
N GLY A 174 20.69 15.97 -3.35
CA GLY A 174 21.16 15.09 -4.40
C GLY A 174 20.04 14.60 -5.31
N GLY A 175 20.38 13.70 -6.21
CA GLY A 175 19.45 13.03 -7.09
C GLY A 175 20.00 11.68 -7.52
N THR A 176 19.09 10.77 -7.79
CA THR A 176 19.40 9.41 -8.24
C THR A 176 18.51 9.07 -9.44
N VAL A 177 19.13 8.54 -10.48
CA VAL A 177 18.45 7.87 -11.59
C VAL A 177 18.84 6.42 -11.54
N SER A 178 17.88 5.52 -11.51
CA SER A 178 18.11 4.08 -11.51
C SER A 178 17.28 3.39 -12.57
N TYR A 179 17.88 2.37 -13.19
CA TYR A 179 17.20 1.46 -14.07
C TYR A 179 17.55 0.02 -13.66
N GLY A 180 16.52 -0.77 -13.39
CA GLY A 180 16.66 -2.16 -12.98
C GLY A 180 15.97 -3.09 -13.94
N VAL A 181 16.54 -4.27 -14.14
CA VAL A 181 15.97 -5.37 -14.91
C VAL A 181 15.92 -6.63 -14.06
N GLY A 182 14.95 -7.47 -14.30
CA GLY A 182 14.78 -8.72 -13.56
C GLY A 182 14.17 -9.82 -14.42
N ASN A 183 13.90 -10.95 -13.80
CA ASN A 183 13.27 -12.08 -14.47
C ASN A 183 11.85 -11.71 -14.93
N ASP A 184 11.35 -12.45 -15.92
CA ASP A 184 9.98 -12.36 -16.43
C ASP A 184 9.62 -10.95 -16.91
N GLY A 185 10.55 -10.32 -17.65
CA GLY A 185 10.37 -9.00 -18.25
C GLY A 185 10.31 -7.85 -17.23
N ALA A 186 10.68 -8.09 -15.96
CA ALA A 186 10.63 -7.06 -14.93
C ALA A 186 11.60 -5.91 -15.22
N ASN A 187 11.07 -4.71 -15.21
CA ASN A 187 11.82 -3.46 -15.39
C ASN A 187 11.38 -2.43 -14.34
N THR A 188 12.31 -1.61 -13.91
CA THR A 188 12.06 -0.49 -13.02
C THR A 188 12.89 0.70 -13.48
N LEU A 189 12.24 1.84 -13.67
CA LEU A 189 12.90 3.13 -13.90
C LEU A 189 12.52 4.05 -12.74
N SER A 190 13.49 4.68 -12.09
CA SER A 190 13.23 5.59 -10.97
C SER A 190 14.08 6.85 -11.09
N LEU A 191 13.51 7.98 -10.78
CA LEU A 191 14.14 9.29 -10.67
C LEU A 191 13.77 9.90 -9.34
N SER A 192 14.73 10.19 -8.48
CA SER A 192 14.52 10.92 -7.24
C SER A 192 15.44 12.15 -7.18
N LEU A 193 14.90 13.24 -6.63
CA LEU A 193 15.63 14.50 -6.46
C LEU A 193 15.31 15.09 -5.08
N SER A 194 16.31 15.66 -4.42
CA SER A 194 16.13 16.39 -3.16
C SER A 194 17.01 17.64 -3.13
N THR A 195 16.45 18.72 -2.63
CA THR A 195 17.20 19.97 -2.40
C THR A 195 18.08 19.91 -1.18
N GLY A 196 17.81 18.98 -0.26
CA GLY A 196 18.27 19.05 1.11
C GLY A 196 17.69 20.27 1.84
N LEU A 197 18.03 20.43 3.10
CA LEU A 197 17.62 21.61 3.88
C LEU A 197 18.41 22.84 3.41
N THR A 198 17.69 23.85 2.91
CA THR A 198 18.26 25.11 2.48
C THR A 198 18.51 26.07 3.67
N LYS A 199 19.35 27.11 3.46
CA LYS A 199 19.60 28.14 4.48
C LYS A 199 18.32 28.85 4.96
N ASN A 200 17.30 28.90 4.12
CA ASN A 200 16.02 29.52 4.45
C ASN A 200 15.04 28.53 5.10
N GLY A 201 15.50 27.36 5.52
CA GLY A 201 14.68 26.35 6.20
C GLY A 201 13.71 25.59 5.32
N TRP A 202 13.83 25.61 3.98
CA TRP A 202 13.04 24.81 3.05
C TRP A 202 13.78 23.52 2.67
N ALA A 203 13.03 22.45 2.52
CA ALA A 203 13.49 21.22 1.89
C ALA A 203 12.40 20.69 0.96
N MET A 204 12.80 20.16 -0.18
CA MET A 204 11.89 19.55 -1.16
C MET A 204 12.49 18.23 -1.64
N SER A 205 11.65 17.21 -1.73
CA SER A 205 12.00 15.91 -2.32
C SER A 205 10.91 15.49 -3.28
N VAL A 206 11.31 14.94 -4.43
CA VAL A 206 10.40 14.40 -5.44
C VAL A 206 10.90 13.04 -5.91
N LEU A 207 9.95 12.15 -6.21
CA LEU A 207 10.21 10.86 -6.85
C LEU A 207 9.21 10.66 -7.98
N PHE A 208 9.69 10.11 -9.06
CA PHE A 208 8.88 9.48 -10.10
C PHE A 208 9.49 8.13 -10.45
N SER A 209 8.68 7.08 -10.50
CA SER A 209 9.14 5.78 -10.97
C SER A 209 8.08 5.05 -11.79
N LYS A 210 8.54 4.15 -12.65
CA LYS A 210 7.71 3.22 -13.42
C LYS A 210 8.24 1.80 -13.19
N ARG A 211 7.31 0.87 -12.95
CA ARG A 211 7.58 -0.57 -12.89
C ARG A 211 6.67 -1.30 -13.86
N TRP A 212 7.22 -2.25 -14.63
CA TRP A 212 6.44 -3.06 -15.56
C TRP A 212 7.10 -4.42 -15.79
N GLY A 213 6.34 -5.39 -16.23
CA GLY A 213 6.83 -6.72 -16.51
C GLY A 213 5.70 -7.68 -16.88
N ASP A 214 6.09 -8.88 -17.32
CA ASP A 214 5.15 -9.93 -17.74
C ASP A 214 4.63 -10.74 -16.55
N GLY A 215 5.36 -10.72 -15.43
CA GLY A 215 5.05 -11.50 -14.22
C GLY A 215 5.50 -12.95 -14.31
N TYR A 216 5.78 -13.54 -13.13
CA TYR A 216 6.23 -14.94 -13.03
C TYR A 216 5.13 -15.93 -13.45
N ILE A 217 3.88 -15.65 -13.13
CA ILE A 217 2.73 -16.46 -13.48
C ILE A 217 2.24 -16.05 -14.87
N GLN A 218 1.81 -17.01 -15.67
CA GLN A 218 1.30 -16.82 -17.02
C GLN A 218 0.16 -15.80 -17.06
N GLY A 219 0.31 -14.75 -17.88
CA GLY A 219 -0.67 -13.68 -18.05
C GLY A 219 -0.85 -12.77 -16.85
N THR A 220 0.15 -12.67 -15.96
CA THR A 220 0.12 -11.74 -14.81
C THR A 220 0.96 -10.48 -15.06
N GLY A 221 0.90 -9.96 -16.27
CA GLY A 221 1.55 -8.71 -16.62
C GLY A 221 1.10 -7.54 -15.76
N TYR A 222 2.01 -6.60 -15.52
CA TYR A 222 1.77 -5.43 -14.66
C TYR A 222 2.44 -4.17 -15.20
N GLU A 223 1.81 -3.04 -14.91
CA GLU A 223 2.35 -1.71 -15.11
C GLU A 223 1.92 -0.83 -13.93
N GLY A 224 2.88 -0.15 -13.33
CA GLY A 224 2.64 0.75 -12.23
C GLY A 224 3.56 1.96 -12.29
N TYR A 225 3.01 3.10 -11.88
CA TYR A 225 3.76 4.34 -11.73
C TYR A 225 3.74 4.74 -10.27
N ASN A 226 4.77 5.44 -9.81
CA ASN A 226 4.80 5.99 -8.47
C ASN A 226 5.25 7.44 -8.55
N TRP A 227 4.62 8.26 -7.77
CA TRP A 227 5.01 9.64 -7.61
C TRP A 227 4.98 10.02 -6.13
N PHE A 228 5.92 10.84 -5.73
CA PHE A 228 6.04 11.36 -4.37
C PHE A 228 6.53 12.79 -4.43
N VAL A 229 5.96 13.64 -3.63
CA VAL A 229 6.38 15.03 -3.42
C VAL A 229 6.34 15.31 -1.93
N ASN A 230 7.43 15.81 -1.40
CA ASN A 230 7.47 16.40 -0.06
C ASN A 230 8.01 17.82 -0.15
N VAL A 231 7.32 18.73 0.52
CA VAL A 231 7.79 20.11 0.74
C VAL A 231 7.72 20.37 2.23
N SER A 232 8.88 20.60 2.82
CA SER A 232 9.02 20.84 4.26
C SER A 232 9.58 22.23 4.53
N LYS A 233 9.15 22.83 5.62
CA LYS A 233 9.60 24.13 6.09
C LYS A 233 9.91 24.05 7.57
N ARG A 234 11.16 24.32 7.95
CA ARG A 234 11.52 24.70 9.31
C ARG A 234 11.18 26.19 9.45
N ILE A 235 10.17 26.51 10.21
CA ILE A 235 9.75 27.88 10.48
C ILE A 235 10.72 28.53 11.43
N ASN A 236 11.02 27.84 12.52
CA ASN A 236 12.03 28.15 13.53
C ASN A 236 12.49 26.85 14.20
N ASP A 237 13.18 26.92 15.34
CA ASP A 237 13.68 25.73 16.04
C ASP A 237 12.56 24.91 16.70
N ASP A 238 11.39 25.51 16.94
CA ASP A 238 10.27 24.87 17.63
C ASP A 238 9.19 24.37 16.66
N HIS A 239 9.11 24.93 15.43
CA HIS A 239 8.03 24.64 14.49
C HIS A 239 8.53 24.15 13.15
N GLN A 240 7.98 23.01 12.73
CA GLN A 240 8.18 22.46 11.40
C GLN A 240 6.84 22.09 10.74
N LEU A 241 6.72 22.42 9.48
CA LEU A 241 5.63 21.96 8.59
C LEU A 241 6.17 21.04 7.51
N SER A 242 5.39 20.03 7.16
CA SER A 242 5.73 19.10 6.07
C SER A 242 4.47 18.73 5.30
N LEU A 243 4.39 19.13 4.05
CA LEU A 243 3.38 18.68 3.10
C LEU A 243 3.93 17.50 2.33
N THR A 244 3.28 16.35 2.47
CA THR A 244 3.64 15.11 1.76
C THR A 244 2.47 14.68 0.89
N ALA A 245 2.73 14.40 -0.38
CA ALA A 245 1.76 13.85 -1.31
C ALA A 245 2.39 12.70 -2.09
N PHE A 246 1.68 11.58 -2.23
CA PHE A 246 2.16 10.43 -2.97
C PHE A 246 1.01 9.58 -3.52
N GLY A 247 1.30 8.78 -4.53
CA GLY A 247 0.37 7.87 -5.14
C GLY A 247 1.05 6.89 -6.08
N ALA A 248 0.36 5.79 -6.37
CA ALA A 248 0.85 4.71 -7.20
C ALA A 248 -0.25 4.20 -8.14
N PRO A 249 -0.57 4.94 -9.23
CA PRO A 249 -1.48 4.41 -10.24
C PRO A 249 -0.89 3.14 -10.85
N GLN A 250 -1.67 2.06 -10.85
CA GLN A 250 -1.23 0.77 -11.29
C GLN A 250 -2.34 -0.05 -11.94
N LYS A 251 -1.93 -0.96 -12.82
CA LYS A 251 -2.77 -1.99 -13.40
C LYS A 251 -2.00 -3.29 -13.45
N HIS A 252 -2.59 -4.37 -12.98
CA HIS A 252 -1.97 -5.68 -13.06
C HIS A 252 -2.99 -6.80 -13.17
N ASN A 253 -2.60 -7.86 -13.84
CA ASN A 253 -3.37 -9.08 -13.95
C ASN A 253 -2.96 -10.03 -12.81
N GLN A 254 -3.90 -10.83 -12.35
CA GLN A 254 -3.68 -11.77 -11.26
C GLN A 254 -4.02 -13.19 -11.68
N ARG A 255 -3.36 -14.16 -11.06
CA ARG A 255 -3.89 -15.53 -11.00
C ARG A 255 -5.00 -15.56 -9.95
N LYS A 256 -6.15 -16.16 -10.27
CA LYS A 256 -7.23 -16.28 -9.32
C LYS A 256 -6.77 -17.05 -8.08
N PRO A 257 -6.78 -16.41 -6.88
CA PRO A 257 -6.27 -17.02 -5.67
C PRO A 257 -7.24 -18.03 -5.07
N LEU A 258 -6.76 -18.84 -4.14
CA LEU A 258 -7.43 -19.64 -3.11
C LEU A 258 -8.57 -20.57 -3.53
N TYR A 259 -9.63 -20.10 -4.15
CA TYR A 259 -10.77 -20.94 -4.56
C TYR A 259 -10.52 -21.74 -5.85
N ALA A 260 -9.49 -21.36 -6.57
CA ALA A 260 -9.05 -21.99 -7.80
C ALA A 260 -7.70 -22.72 -7.64
N GLY A 261 -7.24 -22.93 -6.42
CA GLY A 261 -6.05 -23.75 -6.14
C GLY A 261 -6.23 -25.16 -6.67
N LEU A 262 -5.25 -25.64 -7.43
CA LEU A 262 -5.28 -27.00 -7.97
C LEU A 262 -4.79 -28.01 -6.93
N SER A 263 -5.42 -29.19 -6.93
CA SER A 263 -4.91 -30.37 -6.23
C SER A 263 -3.61 -30.89 -6.87
N ILE A 264 -2.98 -31.87 -6.25
CA ILE A 264 -1.80 -32.53 -6.83
C ILE A 264 -2.15 -33.11 -8.22
N GLU A 265 -3.32 -33.72 -8.36
CA GLU A 265 -3.80 -34.28 -9.61
C GLU A 265 -4.02 -33.18 -10.66
N GLY A 266 -4.61 -32.04 -10.26
CA GLY A 266 -4.77 -30.88 -11.13
C GLY A 266 -3.44 -30.32 -11.62
N TRP A 267 -2.42 -30.23 -10.76
CA TRP A 267 -1.08 -29.83 -11.17
C TRP A 267 -0.39 -30.85 -12.06
N ASN A 268 -0.65 -32.14 -11.90
CA ASN A 268 -0.16 -33.19 -12.80
C ASN A 268 -0.81 -33.10 -14.18
N GLU A 269 -2.08 -32.67 -14.25
CA GLU A 269 -2.73 -32.37 -15.53
C GLU A 269 -2.09 -31.17 -16.23
N VAL A 270 -1.88 -30.09 -15.50
CA VAL A 270 -1.20 -28.88 -16.02
C VAL A 270 0.19 -29.23 -16.55
N ALA A 271 0.92 -30.12 -15.88
CA ALA A 271 2.25 -30.54 -16.32
C ALA A 271 2.27 -31.17 -17.72
N LYS A 272 1.16 -31.76 -18.19
CA LYS A 272 1.04 -32.29 -19.55
C LYS A 272 1.13 -31.20 -20.63
N TRP A 273 0.71 -29.97 -20.31
CA TRP A 273 0.79 -28.84 -21.22
C TRP A 273 2.06 -28.00 -21.05
N THR A 274 2.50 -27.81 -19.81
CA THR A 274 3.57 -26.84 -19.46
C THR A 274 4.91 -27.51 -19.17
N GLY A 275 4.92 -28.83 -18.95
CA GLY A 275 6.04 -29.59 -18.40
C GLY A 275 6.18 -29.40 -16.87
N GLU A 276 6.81 -30.36 -16.23
CA GLU A 276 6.98 -30.41 -14.76
C GLU A 276 7.63 -29.16 -14.16
N LYS A 277 8.63 -28.59 -14.86
CA LYS A 277 9.36 -27.40 -14.39
C LYS A 277 8.51 -26.13 -14.35
N ASN A 278 7.52 -26.03 -15.23
CA ASN A 278 6.75 -24.81 -15.47
C ASN A 278 5.32 -24.88 -14.96
N LYS A 279 4.87 -26.01 -14.44
CA LYS A 279 3.46 -26.22 -14.07
C LYS A 279 2.95 -25.16 -13.08
N TYR A 280 3.78 -24.70 -12.15
CA TYR A 280 3.38 -23.70 -11.16
C TYR A 280 3.29 -22.26 -11.71
N ARG A 281 3.75 -22.03 -12.94
CA ARG A 281 3.55 -20.77 -13.67
C ARG A 281 2.18 -20.69 -14.35
N TYR A 282 1.46 -21.78 -14.42
CA TYR A 282 0.17 -21.88 -15.07
C TYR A 282 -0.89 -21.01 -14.37
N ASN A 283 -1.77 -20.39 -15.19
CA ASN A 283 -2.92 -19.62 -14.74
C ASN A 283 -4.17 -20.14 -15.44
N ALA A 284 -5.10 -20.70 -14.69
CA ALA A 284 -6.30 -21.37 -15.22
C ALA A 284 -7.27 -20.42 -15.97
N ILE A 285 -7.08 -19.10 -15.84
CA ILE A 285 -7.89 -18.07 -16.50
C ILE A 285 -7.11 -17.29 -17.56
N TYR A 286 -5.87 -17.69 -17.86
CA TYR A 286 -5.10 -17.10 -18.94
C TYR A 286 -5.54 -17.66 -20.29
N GLY A 287 -5.80 -16.79 -21.26
CA GLY A 287 -6.18 -17.23 -22.60
C GLY A 287 -6.49 -16.10 -23.56
N PHE A 288 -7.15 -16.45 -24.66
CA PHE A 288 -7.31 -15.56 -25.81
C PHE A 288 -8.75 -15.57 -26.31
N ASP A 289 -9.17 -14.43 -26.87
CA ASP A 289 -10.43 -14.30 -27.60
C ASP A 289 -10.32 -14.75 -29.07
N ASN A 290 -11.41 -14.66 -29.83
CA ASN A 290 -11.47 -15.06 -31.26
C ASN A 290 -10.52 -14.24 -32.15
N ASN A 291 -10.10 -13.06 -31.71
CA ASN A 291 -9.16 -12.20 -32.42
C ASN A 291 -7.71 -12.46 -32.04
N GLY A 292 -7.44 -13.45 -31.16
CA GLY A 292 -6.12 -13.75 -30.66
C GLY A 292 -5.62 -12.73 -29.61
N LYS A 293 -6.50 -11.87 -29.08
CA LYS A 293 -6.16 -10.92 -28.03
C LYS A 293 -6.13 -11.64 -26.69
N GLU A 294 -5.05 -11.40 -25.93
CA GLU A 294 -4.93 -11.87 -24.57
C GLU A 294 -6.01 -11.27 -23.67
N ARG A 295 -6.61 -12.10 -22.85
CA ARG A 295 -7.68 -11.76 -21.92
C ARG A 295 -7.37 -12.28 -20.51
N SER A 296 -7.88 -11.59 -19.52
CA SER A 296 -7.87 -12.03 -18.13
C SER A 296 -9.18 -11.65 -17.46
N SER A 297 -9.69 -12.53 -16.61
CA SER A 297 -10.86 -12.26 -15.77
C SER A 297 -10.50 -11.71 -14.38
N MET A 298 -9.20 -11.55 -14.11
CA MET A 298 -8.69 -11.02 -12.84
C MET A 298 -7.70 -9.89 -13.13
N VAL A 299 -8.19 -8.67 -13.16
CA VAL A 299 -7.40 -7.45 -13.37
C VAL A 299 -7.67 -6.51 -12.21
N ASN A 300 -6.63 -5.95 -11.63
CA ASN A 300 -6.70 -4.85 -10.68
C ASN A 300 -6.16 -3.57 -11.29
N GLU A 301 -6.91 -2.47 -11.13
CA GLU A 301 -6.52 -1.14 -11.58
C GLU A 301 -6.92 -0.13 -10.51
N TYR A 302 -5.93 0.47 -9.82
CA TYR A 302 -6.17 1.36 -8.70
C TYR A 302 -5.23 2.55 -8.69
N HIS A 303 -5.74 3.69 -8.21
CA HIS A 303 -4.97 4.85 -7.79
C HIS A 303 -5.57 5.42 -6.52
N LYS A 304 -4.84 5.29 -5.41
CA LYS A 304 -5.25 5.76 -4.07
C LYS A 304 -4.22 6.77 -3.53
N PRO A 305 -4.17 7.99 -4.07
CA PRO A 305 -3.25 9.01 -3.59
C PRO A 305 -3.59 9.44 -2.17
N GLN A 306 -2.56 9.83 -1.43
CA GLN A 306 -2.68 10.42 -0.11
C GLN A 306 -1.89 11.73 -0.04
N ILE A 307 -2.50 12.73 0.57
CA ILE A 307 -1.90 14.03 0.85
C ILE A 307 -2.01 14.26 2.35
N SER A 308 -0.91 14.64 2.99
CA SER A 308 -0.88 14.97 4.41
C SER A 308 -0.09 16.24 4.68
N LEU A 309 -0.60 17.08 5.57
CA LEU A 309 0.08 18.23 6.13
C LEU A 309 0.38 17.93 7.60
N ASN A 310 1.66 17.77 7.90
CA ASN A 310 2.15 17.46 9.24
C ASN A 310 2.77 18.72 9.85
N HIS A 311 2.36 19.06 11.07
CA HIS A 311 2.94 20.10 11.88
C HIS A 311 3.57 19.47 13.12
N GLN A 312 4.83 19.79 13.37
CA GLN A 312 5.55 19.44 14.59
C GLN A 312 5.82 20.71 15.38
N TRP A 313 5.44 20.72 16.65
CA TRP A 313 5.68 21.81 17.57
C TRP A 313 6.38 21.29 18.83
N GLN A 314 7.62 21.71 19.03
CA GLN A 314 8.33 21.51 20.28
C GLN A 314 7.97 22.67 21.21
N ILE A 315 7.04 22.44 22.14
CA ILE A 315 6.52 23.49 23.03
C ILE A 315 7.59 23.93 24.02
N ASP A 316 8.27 22.96 24.60
CA ASP A 316 9.44 23.12 25.47
C ASP A 316 10.28 21.83 25.46
N TYR A 317 11.31 21.74 26.29
CA TYR A 317 12.21 20.58 26.34
C TYR A 317 11.56 19.28 26.84
N LYS A 318 10.34 19.34 27.40
CA LYS A 318 9.56 18.18 27.85
C LYS A 318 8.33 17.90 27.02
N SER A 319 7.82 18.90 26.31
CA SER A 319 6.48 18.87 25.71
C SER A 319 6.54 19.06 24.21
N SER A 320 5.83 18.23 23.48
CA SER A 320 5.67 18.37 22.03
C SER A 320 4.22 18.10 21.59
N LEU A 321 3.84 18.70 20.47
CA LEU A 321 2.56 18.49 19.79
C LEU A 321 2.80 18.15 18.34
N SER A 322 2.33 16.98 17.91
CA SER A 322 2.35 16.54 16.52
C SER A 322 0.93 16.53 15.97
N THR A 323 0.69 17.22 14.88
CA THR A 323 -0.64 17.28 14.24
C THR A 323 -0.52 16.95 12.76
N ALA A 324 -1.37 16.05 12.26
CA ALA A 324 -1.47 15.71 10.86
C ALA A 324 -2.91 15.91 10.36
N LEU A 325 -3.06 16.69 9.29
CA LEU A 325 -4.27 16.73 8.47
C LEU A 325 -4.01 15.87 7.23
N TYR A 326 -4.95 15.04 6.84
CA TYR A 326 -4.77 14.20 5.67
C TYR A 326 -6.04 13.98 4.86
N VAL A 327 -5.87 13.70 3.59
CA VAL A 327 -6.92 13.32 2.65
C VAL A 327 -6.42 12.22 1.72
N SER A 328 -7.30 11.26 1.41
CA SER A 328 -7.10 10.28 0.35
C SER A 328 -8.36 10.20 -0.51
N ILE A 329 -8.18 10.29 -1.82
CA ILE A 329 -9.27 10.16 -2.80
C ILE A 329 -8.90 9.00 -3.71
N GLY A 330 -9.40 7.81 -3.38
CA GLY A 330 -9.10 6.59 -4.10
C GLY A 330 -10.11 6.31 -5.20
N ARG A 331 -9.60 5.85 -6.36
CA ARG A 331 -10.41 5.31 -7.44
C ARG A 331 -9.78 4.02 -7.92
N GLY A 332 -10.62 3.02 -8.19
CA GLY A 332 -10.11 1.78 -8.71
C GLY A 332 -11.17 0.71 -8.88
N SER A 333 -10.76 -0.35 -9.54
CA SER A 333 -11.62 -1.47 -9.84
C SER A 333 -10.85 -2.78 -9.92
N GLY A 334 -11.58 -3.87 -9.71
CA GLY A 334 -11.15 -5.21 -10.06
C GLY A 334 -12.11 -5.81 -11.08
N TYR A 335 -11.61 -6.58 -12.05
CA TYR A 335 -12.49 -7.30 -12.97
C TYR A 335 -13.26 -8.38 -12.23
N SER A 336 -14.55 -8.50 -12.56
CA SER A 336 -15.48 -9.45 -11.98
C SER A 336 -16.33 -10.07 -13.09
N GLY A 337 -16.10 -11.35 -13.36
CA GLY A 337 -16.90 -12.09 -14.32
C GLY A 337 -18.32 -12.31 -13.80
N GLN A 338 -19.31 -11.88 -14.54
CA GLN A 338 -20.72 -12.07 -14.23
C GLN A 338 -21.31 -13.20 -15.09
N GLY A 339 -22.38 -13.79 -14.61
CA GLY A 339 -23.09 -14.83 -15.33
C GLY A 339 -24.58 -14.72 -15.10
N ARG A 340 -25.38 -15.00 -16.14
CA ARG A 340 -26.84 -15.01 -16.06
C ARG A 340 -27.37 -15.93 -14.96
N THR A 341 -26.64 -17.04 -14.74
CA THR A 341 -26.87 -17.96 -13.63
C THR A 341 -25.62 -18.04 -12.75
N SER A 342 -25.77 -18.53 -11.52
CA SER A 342 -24.64 -18.81 -10.62
C SER A 342 -23.68 -19.85 -11.23
N ALA A 343 -24.17 -20.78 -12.05
CA ALA A 343 -23.34 -21.75 -12.74
C ALA A 343 -22.51 -21.10 -13.85
N ASP A 344 -23.10 -20.21 -14.66
CA ASP A 344 -22.36 -19.45 -15.68
C ASP A 344 -21.27 -18.57 -15.01
N ARG A 345 -21.60 -17.91 -13.92
CA ARG A 345 -20.64 -17.10 -13.15
C ARG A 345 -19.47 -17.93 -12.62
N ALA A 346 -19.73 -19.15 -12.14
CA ALA A 346 -18.68 -20.02 -11.60
C ALA A 346 -17.66 -20.45 -12.68
N MET A 347 -18.03 -20.44 -13.96
CA MET A 347 -17.14 -20.84 -15.06
C MET A 347 -15.97 -19.86 -15.28
N TRP A 348 -16.10 -18.61 -14.84
CA TRP A 348 -14.99 -17.64 -14.87
C TRP A 348 -13.79 -18.06 -14.01
N ASN A 349 -13.96 -19.03 -13.12
CA ASN A 349 -12.88 -19.46 -12.23
C ASN A 349 -11.79 -20.27 -12.95
N GLY A 350 -12.08 -20.92 -14.06
CA GLY A 350 -11.17 -21.81 -14.77
C GLY A 350 -10.82 -23.10 -14.00
N SER A 351 -11.09 -23.15 -12.70
CA SER A 351 -10.94 -24.33 -11.84
C SER A 351 -11.93 -24.26 -10.67
N SER A 352 -12.23 -25.43 -10.08
CA SER A 352 -13.10 -25.56 -8.93
C SER A 352 -12.71 -26.80 -8.12
N ASN A 353 -12.70 -26.67 -6.78
CA ASN A 353 -12.41 -27.78 -5.87
C ASN A 353 -11.11 -28.56 -6.20
N GLY A 354 -10.07 -27.85 -6.60
CA GLY A 354 -8.79 -28.44 -6.95
C GLY A 354 -8.68 -29.03 -8.35
N GLN A 355 -9.75 -28.98 -9.14
CA GLN A 355 -9.80 -29.51 -10.50
C GLN A 355 -9.96 -28.41 -11.54
N LEU A 356 -9.43 -28.62 -12.75
CA LEU A 356 -9.63 -27.73 -13.88
C LEU A 356 -11.08 -27.82 -14.40
N LEU A 357 -11.63 -26.69 -14.83
CA LEU A 357 -12.89 -26.65 -15.59
C LEU A 357 -12.55 -26.70 -17.08
N TYR A 358 -13.23 -27.56 -17.82
CA TYR A 358 -12.97 -27.80 -19.24
C TYR A 358 -13.97 -27.15 -20.21
N ASN A 359 -15.05 -26.56 -19.71
CA ASN A 359 -16.10 -25.93 -20.54
C ASN A 359 -15.55 -24.84 -21.46
N PHE A 360 -14.55 -24.09 -20.99
CA PHE A 360 -13.86 -23.04 -21.75
C PHE A 360 -12.35 -23.27 -21.68
N ARG A 361 -11.90 -24.46 -22.10
CA ARG A 361 -10.48 -24.84 -22.08
C ARG A 361 -10.08 -25.36 -23.43
N LYS A 362 -9.05 -24.75 -24.03
CA LYS A 362 -8.43 -25.26 -25.28
C LYS A 362 -7.54 -26.47 -25.01
N THR A 363 -7.19 -27.16 -26.07
CA THR A 363 -6.33 -28.38 -26.01
C THR A 363 -4.92 -28.08 -25.53
N ASP A 364 -4.46 -26.84 -25.64
CA ASP A 364 -3.17 -26.36 -25.13
C ASP A 364 -3.23 -25.93 -23.65
N GLY A 365 -4.38 -26.06 -23.02
CA GLY A 365 -4.60 -25.68 -21.62
C GLY A 365 -4.95 -24.22 -21.37
N THR A 366 -5.00 -23.35 -22.39
CA THR A 366 -5.41 -21.96 -22.23
C THR A 366 -6.92 -21.82 -22.05
N PHE A 367 -7.36 -20.73 -21.40
CA PHE A 367 -8.77 -20.44 -21.21
C PHE A 367 -9.36 -19.87 -22.52
N ASP A 368 -10.49 -20.37 -22.96
CA ASP A 368 -11.12 -20.05 -24.25
C ASP A 368 -12.15 -18.92 -24.11
N TYR A 369 -11.69 -17.67 -24.16
CA TYR A 369 -12.57 -16.51 -24.20
C TYR A 369 -13.35 -16.41 -25.55
N GLY A 370 -12.81 -16.99 -26.62
CA GLY A 370 -13.49 -17.07 -27.90
C GLY A 370 -14.75 -17.94 -27.83
N ALA A 371 -14.69 -19.06 -27.13
CA ALA A 371 -15.88 -19.90 -26.94
C ALA A 371 -16.99 -19.19 -26.14
N ILE A 372 -16.63 -18.25 -25.24
CA ILE A 372 -17.62 -17.39 -24.57
C ILE A 372 -18.26 -16.43 -25.59
N GLN A 373 -17.45 -15.84 -26.49
CA GLN A 373 -17.96 -14.96 -27.55
C GLN A 373 -18.94 -15.73 -28.47
N ASP A 374 -18.55 -16.92 -28.94
CA ASP A 374 -19.40 -17.74 -29.81
C ASP A 374 -20.70 -18.13 -29.08
N MET A 375 -20.64 -18.53 -27.82
CA MET A 375 -21.82 -18.86 -27.03
C MET A 375 -22.76 -17.67 -26.88
N ASN A 376 -22.24 -16.48 -26.61
CA ASN A 376 -23.05 -15.28 -26.42
C ASN A 376 -23.64 -14.78 -27.74
N ALA A 377 -22.87 -14.79 -28.82
CA ALA A 377 -23.32 -14.40 -30.14
C ALA A 377 -24.47 -15.30 -30.67
N ALA A 378 -24.42 -16.59 -30.35
CA ALA A 378 -25.48 -17.55 -30.71
C ALA A 378 -26.72 -17.47 -29.79
N SER A 379 -26.68 -16.73 -28.70
CA SER A 379 -27.76 -16.66 -27.72
C SER A 379 -28.83 -15.64 -28.16
N ALA A 380 -30.06 -16.10 -28.36
CA ALA A 380 -31.21 -15.21 -28.62
C ALA A 380 -31.63 -14.39 -27.40
N ASP A 381 -31.26 -14.83 -26.17
CA ASP A 381 -31.65 -14.25 -24.89
C ASP A 381 -30.55 -13.34 -24.27
N GLY A 382 -29.63 -12.85 -25.11
CA GLY A 382 -28.49 -12.03 -24.68
C GLY A 382 -27.31 -12.84 -24.16
N SER A 383 -26.31 -12.16 -23.64
CA SER A 383 -25.09 -12.77 -23.11
C SER A 383 -25.37 -13.65 -21.89
N ARG A 384 -24.74 -14.82 -21.86
CA ARG A 384 -24.74 -15.70 -20.70
C ARG A 384 -23.64 -15.36 -19.71
N MET A 385 -22.49 -14.93 -20.23
CA MET A 385 -21.31 -14.54 -19.45
C MET A 385 -20.79 -13.19 -19.93
N VAL A 386 -20.57 -12.27 -19.03
CA VAL A 386 -20.05 -10.93 -19.33
C VAL A 386 -18.94 -10.56 -18.34
N MET A 387 -18.11 -9.60 -18.74
CA MET A 387 -17.14 -9.02 -17.81
C MET A 387 -17.66 -7.70 -17.29
N SER A 388 -17.60 -7.55 -15.98
CA SER A 388 -17.79 -6.28 -15.30
C SER A 388 -16.52 -5.87 -14.57
N LYS A 389 -16.48 -4.63 -14.11
CA LYS A 389 -15.51 -4.15 -13.12
C LYS A 389 -16.23 -3.78 -11.83
N SER A 390 -15.79 -4.33 -10.73
CA SER A 390 -16.17 -3.92 -9.39
C SER A 390 -15.41 -2.65 -9.05
N LEU A 391 -16.10 -1.51 -9.08
CA LEU A 391 -15.58 -0.20 -8.73
C LEU A 391 -15.55 -0.06 -7.21
N ASN A 392 -14.42 0.36 -6.68
CA ASN A 392 -14.22 0.60 -5.25
C ASN A 392 -13.57 1.96 -5.08
N ASN A 393 -14.40 2.99 -5.07
CA ASN A 393 -13.97 4.35 -4.88
C ASN A 393 -14.07 4.73 -3.41
N HIS A 394 -13.18 5.60 -2.94
CA HIS A 394 -13.30 6.15 -1.60
C HIS A 394 -12.84 7.60 -1.53
N MET A 395 -13.37 8.28 -0.55
CA MET A 395 -12.86 9.56 -0.07
C MET A 395 -12.79 9.49 1.46
N TRP A 396 -11.61 9.74 2.00
CA TRP A 396 -11.44 9.92 3.44
C TRP A 396 -10.59 11.13 3.74
N TYR A 397 -10.84 11.76 4.86
CA TYR A 397 -10.02 12.81 5.41
C TYR A 397 -10.05 12.73 6.93
N GLY A 398 -8.99 13.20 7.54
CA GLY A 398 -8.88 13.14 8.99
C GLY A 398 -7.90 14.12 9.57
N LEU A 399 -8.04 14.24 10.87
CA LEU A 399 -7.16 14.98 11.77
C LEU A 399 -6.64 14.02 12.83
N LEU A 400 -5.33 13.96 12.94
CA LEU A 400 -4.62 13.25 13.99
C LEU A 400 -3.78 14.26 14.77
N SER A 401 -3.91 14.33 16.09
CA SER A 401 -3.09 15.20 16.91
C SER A 401 -2.68 14.48 18.18
N THR A 402 -1.38 14.51 18.51
CA THR A 402 -0.81 13.85 19.68
C THR A 402 0.06 14.82 20.46
N TYR A 403 -0.27 15.02 21.70
CA TYR A 403 0.52 15.75 22.70
C TYR A 403 1.33 14.76 23.54
N THR A 404 2.61 15.04 23.75
CA THR A 404 3.47 14.29 24.65
C THR A 404 4.14 15.21 25.65
N ASN A 405 4.26 14.76 26.90
CA ASN A 405 4.93 15.52 27.95
C ASN A 405 5.64 14.57 28.92
N GLU A 406 6.89 14.86 29.27
CA GLU A 406 7.62 14.21 30.37
C GLU A 406 7.24 14.88 31.68
N LEU A 407 6.23 14.33 32.35
CA LEU A 407 5.73 14.86 33.63
C LEU A 407 6.79 14.81 34.74
N LEU A 408 7.53 13.70 34.81
CA LEU A 408 8.62 13.44 35.74
C LEU A 408 9.69 12.60 35.03
N PRO A 409 10.94 12.56 35.47
CA PRO A 409 11.95 11.66 34.94
C PRO A 409 11.46 10.21 34.88
N GLY A 410 11.29 9.66 33.68
CA GLY A 410 10.78 8.32 33.46
C GLY A 410 9.24 8.16 33.45
N LEU A 411 8.49 9.27 33.58
CA LEU A 411 7.03 9.28 33.47
C LEU A 411 6.61 10.19 32.31
N GLU A 412 6.21 9.59 31.19
CA GLU A 412 5.72 10.30 30.00
C GLU A 412 4.19 10.20 29.91
N LEU A 413 3.52 11.34 29.68
CA LEU A 413 2.12 11.41 29.30
C LEU A 413 2.03 11.54 27.78
N SER A 414 1.21 10.71 27.15
CA SER A 414 0.83 10.86 25.75
C SER A 414 -0.69 10.88 25.64
N ALA A 415 -1.25 11.92 25.02
CA ALA A 415 -2.69 12.09 24.80
C ALA A 415 -2.95 12.57 23.39
N GLY A 416 -3.98 12.05 22.74
CA GLY A 416 -4.23 12.39 21.33
C GLY A 416 -5.70 12.35 20.94
N VAL A 417 -5.97 12.90 19.77
CA VAL A 417 -7.27 12.90 19.09
C VAL A 417 -7.07 12.38 17.69
N ASP A 418 -7.94 11.45 17.28
CA ASP A 418 -8.02 10.92 15.92
C ASP A 418 -9.47 11.04 15.44
N VAL A 419 -9.71 11.91 14.46
CA VAL A 419 -11.03 12.11 13.84
C VAL A 419 -10.91 11.80 12.38
N ARG A 420 -11.80 10.92 11.87
CA ARG A 420 -11.83 10.49 10.47
C ARG A 420 -13.25 10.56 9.93
N TYR A 421 -13.34 10.92 8.68
CA TYR A 421 -14.55 10.79 7.89
C TYR A 421 -14.23 10.00 6.62
N TYR A 422 -15.04 8.99 6.34
CA TYR A 422 -14.84 8.07 5.23
C TYR A 422 -16.15 7.90 4.45
N VAL A 423 -16.02 7.85 3.12
CA VAL A 423 -17.10 7.43 2.22
C VAL A 423 -16.51 6.43 1.23
N GLY A 424 -17.07 5.24 1.18
CA GLY A 424 -16.78 4.20 0.18
C GLY A 424 -17.97 4.04 -0.76
N GLU A 425 -17.72 3.91 -2.05
CA GLU A 425 -18.73 3.66 -3.08
C GLU A 425 -18.35 2.38 -3.84
N HIS A 426 -19.30 1.42 -3.86
CA HIS A 426 -19.10 0.10 -4.45
C HIS A 426 -20.19 -0.17 -5.49
N THR A 427 -19.78 -0.26 -6.76
CA THR A 427 -20.67 -0.54 -7.88
C THR A 427 -20.08 -1.60 -8.81
N ASN A 428 -20.87 -2.18 -9.67
CA ASN A 428 -20.48 -3.16 -10.67
C ASN A 428 -20.93 -2.67 -12.05
N GLU A 429 -19.97 -2.36 -12.94
CA GLU A 429 -20.23 -1.81 -14.28
C GLU A 429 -19.82 -2.82 -15.36
N ILE A 430 -20.69 -3.06 -16.35
CA ILE A 430 -20.37 -3.95 -17.48
C ILE A 430 -19.32 -3.31 -18.38
N ILE A 431 -18.27 -4.04 -18.70
CA ILE A 431 -17.19 -3.59 -19.58
C ILE A 431 -17.06 -4.40 -20.88
N ASP A 432 -17.61 -5.61 -20.94
CA ASP A 432 -17.58 -6.43 -22.14
C ASP A 432 -18.74 -7.43 -22.14
N LEU A 433 -19.54 -7.43 -23.21
CA LEU A 433 -20.65 -8.37 -23.42
C LEU A 433 -20.19 -9.66 -24.12
N TYR A 434 -18.93 -9.75 -24.55
CA TYR A 434 -18.40 -10.89 -25.31
C TYR A 434 -19.29 -11.27 -26.49
N ASP A 435 -19.52 -10.30 -27.39
CA ASP A 435 -20.30 -10.41 -28.64
C ASP A 435 -21.80 -10.70 -28.46
N GLY A 436 -22.33 -10.70 -27.23
CA GLY A 436 -23.76 -10.77 -27.00
C GLY A 436 -24.45 -9.41 -27.17
N ALA A 437 -25.75 -9.42 -27.40
CA ALA A 437 -26.51 -8.19 -27.66
C ALA A 437 -26.81 -7.36 -26.40
N TYR A 438 -26.99 -8.00 -25.26
CA TYR A 438 -27.29 -7.41 -23.95
C TYR A 438 -27.05 -8.44 -22.86
N PHE A 439 -27.08 -8.00 -21.60
CA PHE A 439 -27.02 -8.88 -20.42
C PHE A 439 -28.23 -8.67 -19.51
N ILE A 440 -28.78 -9.76 -18.96
CA ILE A 440 -29.80 -9.72 -17.91
C ILE A 440 -29.21 -10.37 -16.67
N ASP A 441 -29.13 -9.62 -15.57
CA ASP A 441 -28.66 -10.14 -14.28
C ASP A 441 -29.83 -10.74 -13.48
N ASP A 442 -30.15 -11.99 -13.77
CA ASP A 442 -31.12 -12.77 -13.03
C ASP A 442 -30.55 -13.38 -11.72
N ALA A 443 -29.23 -13.42 -11.60
CA ALA A 443 -28.57 -14.04 -10.45
C ALA A 443 -28.53 -13.14 -9.21
N ASP A 444 -28.06 -11.92 -9.36
CA ASP A 444 -27.79 -11.02 -8.23
C ASP A 444 -28.92 -10.00 -8.00
N ARG A 445 -29.47 -9.39 -9.06
CA ARG A 445 -30.52 -8.36 -8.94
C ARG A 445 -31.77 -8.82 -8.19
N LYS A 446 -32.14 -10.09 -8.30
CA LYS A 446 -33.28 -10.66 -7.55
C LYS A 446 -33.10 -10.64 -6.03
N ASN A 447 -31.85 -10.54 -5.56
CA ASN A 447 -31.53 -10.56 -4.14
C ASN A 447 -31.33 -9.15 -3.56
N VAL A 448 -31.29 -8.12 -4.42
CA VAL A 448 -31.12 -6.73 -4.00
C VAL A 448 -32.44 -6.22 -3.45
N LYS A 449 -32.40 -5.64 -2.25
CA LYS A 449 -33.56 -5.07 -1.61
C LYS A 449 -33.71 -3.58 -1.93
N PRO A 450 -34.95 -3.05 -1.99
CA PRO A 450 -35.19 -1.62 -2.27
C PRO A 450 -34.50 -0.66 -1.29
N GLU A 451 -34.31 -1.08 -0.04
CA GLU A 451 -33.57 -0.30 0.96
C GLU A 451 -32.08 -0.10 0.59
N ASN A 452 -31.52 -1.04 -0.13
CA ASN A 452 -30.12 -0.97 -0.60
C ASN A 452 -30.02 -0.33 -1.99
N ASN A 453 -31.06 -0.48 -2.81
CA ASN A 453 -31.13 0.13 -4.13
C ASN A 453 -32.60 0.42 -4.49
N ALA A 454 -32.98 1.68 -4.56
CA ALA A 454 -34.35 2.10 -4.83
C ALA A 454 -34.92 1.54 -6.15
N ALA A 455 -34.08 1.30 -7.17
CA ALA A 455 -34.50 0.70 -8.44
C ALA A 455 -35.06 -0.72 -8.28
N ALA A 456 -34.65 -1.45 -7.25
CA ALA A 456 -35.14 -2.80 -6.96
C ALA A 456 -36.62 -2.81 -6.49
N ALA A 457 -37.23 -1.65 -6.27
CA ALA A 457 -38.68 -1.54 -6.02
C ALA A 457 -39.51 -1.84 -7.29
N ASP A 458 -38.93 -1.67 -8.49
CA ASP A 458 -39.57 -2.08 -9.74
C ASP A 458 -39.39 -3.61 -9.96
N PRO A 459 -40.50 -4.37 -10.04
CA PRO A 459 -40.45 -5.82 -10.27
C PRO A 459 -39.72 -6.19 -11.58
N ASN A 460 -39.72 -5.28 -12.55
CA ASN A 460 -39.10 -5.50 -13.87
C ASN A 460 -37.61 -5.20 -13.88
N TRP A 461 -37.05 -4.52 -12.87
CA TRP A 461 -35.66 -4.12 -12.79
C TRP A 461 -34.69 -5.30 -12.99
N LYS A 462 -34.99 -6.48 -12.48
CA LYS A 462 -34.16 -7.69 -12.64
C LYS A 462 -34.15 -8.28 -14.05
N TYR A 463 -35.08 -7.84 -14.92
CA TYR A 463 -35.17 -8.28 -16.31
C TYR A 463 -34.67 -7.21 -17.31
N GLU A 464 -34.18 -6.12 -16.80
CA GLU A 464 -33.64 -5.04 -17.61
C GLU A 464 -32.46 -5.52 -18.48
N LYS A 465 -32.46 -5.09 -19.76
CA LYS A 465 -31.38 -5.39 -20.69
C LYS A 465 -30.26 -4.41 -20.52
N LEU A 466 -29.11 -4.89 -20.07
CA LEU A 466 -27.94 -4.10 -19.75
C LEU A 466 -26.94 -4.13 -20.89
N SER A 467 -26.27 -3.01 -21.12
CA SER A 467 -25.25 -2.78 -22.11
C SER A 467 -23.91 -2.45 -21.47
N VAL A 468 -22.84 -2.33 -22.27
CA VAL A 468 -21.54 -1.85 -21.79
C VAL A 468 -21.69 -0.44 -21.23
N GLY A 469 -21.15 -0.21 -20.04
CA GLY A 469 -21.27 1.04 -19.28
C GLY A 469 -22.41 1.07 -18.27
N ASP A 470 -23.35 0.11 -18.35
CA ASP A 470 -24.46 0.04 -17.39
C ASP A 470 -23.98 -0.58 -16.06
N ILE A 471 -24.55 -0.07 -14.97
CA ILE A 471 -24.33 -0.61 -13.63
C ILE A 471 -25.22 -1.83 -13.45
N VAL A 472 -24.60 -2.98 -13.17
CA VAL A 472 -25.33 -4.23 -12.91
C VAL A 472 -26.16 -4.07 -11.65
N TYR A 473 -25.50 -3.65 -10.55
CA TYR A 473 -26.12 -3.29 -9.29
C TYR A 473 -25.16 -2.42 -8.49
N ARG A 474 -25.69 -1.70 -7.52
CA ARG A 474 -24.93 -1.00 -6.52
C ARG A 474 -24.80 -1.92 -5.32
N ASP A 475 -23.57 -2.24 -4.93
CA ASP A 475 -23.31 -3.15 -3.83
C ASP A 475 -23.74 -2.51 -2.51
N TYR A 476 -23.05 -1.44 -2.13
CA TYR A 476 -23.31 -0.65 -0.93
C TYR A 476 -22.48 0.63 -0.94
N ASP A 477 -22.85 1.55 -0.05
CA ASP A 477 -22.01 2.69 0.31
C ASP A 477 -21.55 2.51 1.76
N GLY A 478 -20.22 2.61 1.99
CA GLY A 478 -19.65 2.61 3.33
C GLY A 478 -19.49 4.06 3.85
N HIS A 479 -19.81 4.30 5.12
CA HIS A 479 -19.64 5.60 5.79
C HIS A 479 -18.84 5.45 7.07
#